data_cc344a9ba0e9f695ef2062b447b3dac7
#
_entry.id   cc344a9ba0e9f695ef2062b447b3dac7
#
_cell.length_a   1.000
_cell.length_b   1.000
_cell.length_c   1.000
_cell.angle_alpha   90.00
_cell.angle_beta   90.00
_cell.angle_gamma   90.00
#
_symmetry.space_group_name_H-M   'P 1'
#
loop_
_entity.id
_entity.type
_entity.pdbx_description
1 polymer ?
#
loop_
_entity_poly.entity_id
_entity_poly.type
_entity_poly.pdbx_seq_one_letter_code
_entity_poly.pdbx_strand_id
1 'polypeptide(L)'
;MDGLRVAEAIVAARRPLALEEATRALAVGNAVIFPTDTVFGLGVSVSAAPGPQLLYDLKHRDAGKPVAWLVEGPEALDVYGRGVPAYARRLAETFWPGGLTLVVRASDAVPAAFQSPAGTIGLRMPASEAALGLIRAAGCPLAVTSANLSGAADTARAEDLDRALVARTAGLYLPGGVAAAGIASGCAEATPSVSARFAAGDRLVPPPASGTASTVLDCTGEAPRVLRAGALTLDDLKGCLS
;
A
#
# COMPACT_ATOMS: atom_id res chain seq x y z
N MET A 1 4.44 -38.06 12.49
CA MET A 1 3.62 -36.81 12.55
C MET A 1 4.38 -35.77 11.76
N ASP A 2 3.79 -35.39 10.61
CA ASP A 2 4.43 -34.58 9.57
C ASP A 2 4.87 -33.21 10.05
N GLY A 3 6.15 -32.89 9.88
CA GLY A 3 6.72 -31.56 10.15
C GLY A 3 5.97 -30.41 9.44
N LEU A 4 5.28 -30.74 8.34
CA LEU A 4 4.41 -29.81 7.61
C LEU A 4 3.18 -29.40 8.45
N ARG A 5 2.53 -30.33 9.15
CA ARG A 5 1.40 -30.06 10.04
C ARG A 5 1.78 -29.24 11.27
N VAL A 6 2.99 -29.42 11.77
CA VAL A 6 3.50 -28.61 12.90
C VAL A 6 3.81 -27.19 12.45
N ALA A 7 4.40 -27.01 11.27
CA ALA A 7 4.62 -25.69 10.67
C ALA A 7 3.31 -24.98 10.34
N GLU A 8 2.32 -25.69 9.79
CA GLU A 8 0.96 -25.16 9.55
C GLU A 8 0.26 -24.74 10.84
N ALA A 9 0.39 -25.51 11.93
CA ALA A 9 -0.17 -25.17 13.24
C ALA A 9 0.50 -23.94 13.87
N ILE A 10 1.82 -23.77 13.67
CA ILE A 10 2.55 -22.59 14.18
C ILE A 10 2.12 -21.31 13.43
N VAL A 11 1.87 -21.39 12.12
CA VAL A 11 1.40 -20.25 11.30
C VAL A 11 -0.07 -19.94 11.62
N ALA A 12 -0.90 -20.95 11.82
CA ALA A 12 -2.31 -20.77 12.24
C ALA A 12 -2.45 -20.25 13.68
N ALA A 13 -1.42 -20.41 14.52
CA ALA A 13 -1.41 -19.98 15.91
C ALA A 13 -0.88 -18.55 16.13
N ARG A 14 -0.32 -17.88 15.11
CA ARG A 14 0.12 -16.50 15.25
C ARG A 14 -1.09 -15.56 15.22
N ARG A 15 -1.43 -15.02 16.39
CA ARG A 15 -2.41 -13.93 16.46
C ARG A 15 -1.94 -12.74 15.60
N PRO A 16 -2.87 -11.94 15.04
CA PRO A 16 -2.50 -10.69 14.40
C PRO A 16 -1.72 -9.79 15.36
N LEU A 17 -0.79 -9.02 14.79
CA LEU A 17 0.00 -8.04 15.53
C LEU A 17 -0.90 -6.89 15.99
N ALA A 18 -0.67 -6.40 17.21
CA ALA A 18 -1.16 -5.09 17.62
C ALA A 18 -0.38 -3.98 16.90
N LEU A 19 -0.91 -2.74 16.92
CA LEU A 19 -0.26 -1.59 16.26
C LEU A 19 1.18 -1.39 16.76
N GLU A 20 1.39 -1.43 18.09
CA GLU A 20 2.69 -1.23 18.70
C GLU A 20 3.69 -2.34 18.32
N GLU A 21 3.21 -3.57 18.16
CA GLU A 21 4.05 -4.71 17.75
C GLU A 21 4.48 -4.57 16.30
N ALA A 22 3.53 -4.20 15.41
CA ALA A 22 3.78 -3.95 14.00
C ALA A 22 4.75 -2.77 13.82
N THR A 23 4.54 -1.67 14.56
CA THR A 23 5.41 -0.49 14.54
C THR A 23 6.83 -0.82 15.01
N ARG A 24 6.98 -1.59 16.10
CA ARG A 24 8.29 -2.06 16.57
C ARG A 24 9.00 -2.93 15.54
N ALA A 25 8.26 -3.81 14.86
CA ALA A 25 8.82 -4.63 13.79
C ALA A 25 9.32 -3.77 12.62
N LEU A 26 8.53 -2.78 12.19
CA LEU A 26 8.95 -1.82 11.16
C LEU A 26 10.16 -1.00 11.57
N ALA A 27 10.25 -0.58 12.84
CA ALA A 27 11.36 0.24 13.36
C ALA A 27 12.72 -0.48 13.36
N VAL A 28 12.72 -1.82 13.35
CA VAL A 28 13.95 -2.63 13.22
C VAL A 28 14.15 -3.19 11.80
N GLY A 29 13.44 -2.65 10.80
CA GLY A 29 13.58 -3.00 9.39
C GLY A 29 12.87 -4.28 8.96
N ASN A 30 12.05 -4.90 9.80
CA ASN A 30 11.26 -6.07 9.43
C ASN A 30 10.06 -5.69 8.54
N ALA A 31 9.62 -6.64 7.71
CA ALA A 31 8.44 -6.48 6.89
C ALA A 31 7.17 -6.88 7.68
N VAL A 32 6.09 -6.11 7.47
CA VAL A 32 4.75 -6.35 8.05
C VAL A 32 3.73 -6.45 6.92
N ILE A 33 2.76 -7.36 7.06
CA ILE A 33 1.59 -7.44 6.17
C ILE A 33 0.43 -6.70 6.84
N PHE A 34 -0.32 -5.90 6.05
CA PHE A 34 -1.44 -5.11 6.55
C PHE A 34 -2.50 -4.85 5.46
N PRO A 35 -3.78 -4.64 5.82
CA PRO A 35 -4.83 -4.36 4.86
C PRO A 35 -4.75 -2.94 4.30
N THR A 36 -5.09 -2.79 3.02
CA THR A 36 -5.35 -1.50 2.39
C THR A 36 -6.76 -1.48 1.76
N ASP A 37 -7.15 -0.34 1.22
CA ASP A 37 -8.40 -0.16 0.46
C ASP A 37 -8.42 -0.89 -0.89
N THR A 38 -7.30 -1.45 -1.33
CA THR A 38 -7.18 -2.18 -2.60
C THR A 38 -6.91 -3.67 -2.36
N VAL A 39 -5.74 -4.01 -1.87
CA VAL A 39 -5.26 -5.38 -1.60
C VAL A 39 -4.38 -5.36 -0.35
N PHE A 40 -4.08 -6.50 0.24
CA PHE A 40 -3.11 -6.55 1.33
C PHE A 40 -1.74 -6.06 0.86
N GLY A 41 -1.14 -5.16 1.66
CA GLY A 41 0.20 -4.65 1.48
C GLY A 41 1.23 -5.44 2.28
N LEU A 42 2.41 -5.62 1.71
CA LEU A 42 3.62 -6.07 2.37
C LEU A 42 4.59 -4.88 2.38
N GLY A 43 4.94 -4.37 3.55
CA GLY A 43 5.69 -3.12 3.69
C GLY A 43 6.81 -3.15 4.68
N VAL A 44 7.78 -2.25 4.46
CA VAL A 44 8.90 -1.92 5.36
C VAL A 44 8.93 -0.42 5.63
N SER A 45 9.47 -0.01 6.76
CA SER A 45 9.74 1.40 7.07
C SER A 45 10.88 1.92 6.19
N VAL A 46 10.68 3.08 5.55
CA VAL A 46 11.73 3.70 4.72
C VAL A 46 12.86 4.31 5.56
N SER A 47 12.63 4.57 6.84
CA SER A 47 13.64 5.09 7.76
C SER A 47 14.53 3.99 8.35
N ALA A 48 14.04 2.75 8.42
CA ALA A 48 14.77 1.63 9.04
C ALA A 48 15.34 0.66 8.00
N ALA A 49 14.69 0.46 6.86
CA ALA A 49 15.19 -0.40 5.79
C ALA A 49 16.20 0.36 4.91
N PRO A 50 17.35 -0.24 4.58
CA PRO A 50 18.34 0.37 3.69
C PRO A 50 17.86 0.49 2.23
N GLY A 51 16.78 -0.24 1.87
CA GLY A 51 16.19 -0.31 0.55
C GLY A 51 15.08 -1.35 0.50
N PRO A 52 14.49 -1.59 -0.69
CA PRO A 52 13.37 -2.53 -0.86
C PRO A 52 13.79 -4.00 -0.96
N GLN A 53 15.07 -4.35 -0.76
CA GLN A 53 15.60 -5.69 -0.99
C GLN A 53 14.82 -6.78 -0.23
N LEU A 54 14.49 -6.53 1.04
CA LEU A 54 13.71 -7.49 1.83
C LEU A 54 12.35 -7.82 1.17
N LEU A 55 11.69 -6.83 0.55
CA LEU A 55 10.43 -7.05 -0.16
C LEU A 55 10.62 -7.91 -1.41
N TYR A 56 11.73 -7.76 -2.12
CA TYR A 56 12.06 -8.58 -3.29
C TYR A 56 12.36 -10.02 -2.89
N ASP A 57 13.16 -10.22 -1.85
CA ASP A 57 13.54 -11.54 -1.34
C ASP A 57 12.32 -12.32 -0.83
N LEU A 58 11.42 -11.65 -0.09
CA LEU A 58 10.20 -12.26 0.42
C LEU A 58 9.26 -12.72 -0.69
N LYS A 59 9.17 -11.97 -1.79
CA LYS A 59 8.27 -12.25 -2.91
C LYS A 59 8.90 -13.07 -4.03
N HIS A 60 10.20 -13.36 -3.98
CA HIS A 60 10.95 -13.88 -5.12
C HIS A 60 10.74 -12.99 -6.37
N ARG A 61 10.83 -11.67 -6.16
CA ARG A 61 10.54 -10.65 -7.18
C ARG A 61 11.84 -10.06 -7.73
N ASP A 62 11.82 -9.78 -9.03
CA ASP A 62 12.88 -9.02 -9.70
C ASP A 62 13.13 -7.67 -9.00
N ALA A 63 14.39 -7.40 -8.65
CA ALA A 63 14.83 -6.16 -8.05
C ALA A 63 14.64 -4.92 -8.96
N GLY A 64 14.43 -5.13 -10.27
CA GLY A 64 14.16 -4.06 -11.23
C GLY A 64 12.73 -3.49 -11.20
N LYS A 65 11.80 -4.10 -10.44
CA LYS A 65 10.41 -3.64 -10.36
C LYS A 65 10.24 -2.66 -9.20
N PRO A 66 10.03 -1.35 -9.41
CA PRO A 66 9.92 -0.36 -8.35
C PRO A 66 8.83 -0.71 -7.33
N VAL A 67 9.04 -0.28 -6.08
CA VAL A 67 8.03 -0.31 -5.01
C VAL A 67 7.42 1.08 -4.85
N ALA A 68 6.15 1.15 -4.45
CA ALA A 68 5.51 2.42 -4.11
C ALA A 68 5.70 2.73 -2.63
N TRP A 69 5.69 4.02 -2.28
CA TRP A 69 5.60 4.47 -0.90
C TRP A 69 4.16 4.83 -0.56
N LEU A 70 3.66 4.25 0.52
CA LEU A 70 2.43 4.73 1.14
C LEU A 70 2.77 5.89 2.05
N VAL A 71 2.03 6.99 1.88
CA VAL A 71 2.23 8.27 2.56
C VAL A 71 0.99 8.69 3.34
N GLU A 72 1.14 9.63 4.26
CA GLU A 72 0.06 10.10 5.13
C GLU A 72 -0.84 11.12 4.47
N GLY A 73 -0.32 11.92 3.53
CA GLY A 73 -1.05 13.02 2.91
C GLY A 73 -0.48 13.47 1.56
N PRO A 74 -1.20 14.37 0.85
CA PRO A 74 -0.79 14.88 -0.45
C PRO A 74 0.47 15.76 -0.40
N GLU A 75 0.81 16.34 0.74
CA GLU A 75 2.05 17.08 0.99
C GLU A 75 3.32 16.25 0.74
N ALA A 76 3.20 14.92 0.78
CA ALA A 76 4.27 14.01 0.43
C ALA A 76 4.80 14.22 -1.02
N LEU A 77 3.95 14.77 -1.91
CA LEU A 77 4.39 15.16 -3.26
C LEU A 77 5.41 16.30 -3.23
N ASP A 78 5.33 17.20 -2.25
CA ASP A 78 6.29 18.30 -2.09
C ASP A 78 7.60 17.85 -1.45
N VAL A 79 7.50 16.88 -0.54
CA VAL A 79 8.66 16.36 0.18
C VAL A 79 9.46 15.37 -0.69
N TYR A 80 8.78 14.40 -1.29
CA TYR A 80 9.42 13.27 -1.98
C TYR A 80 9.41 13.42 -3.51
N GLY A 81 8.65 14.36 -4.07
CA GLY A 81 8.64 14.67 -5.48
C GLY A 81 9.50 15.87 -5.83
N ARG A 82 10.04 15.90 -7.05
CA ARG A 82 10.76 17.03 -7.61
C ARG A 82 10.10 17.50 -8.90
N GLY A 83 9.76 18.79 -8.98
CA GLY A 83 9.13 19.36 -10.17
C GLY A 83 7.78 18.73 -10.47
N VAL A 84 6.98 18.43 -9.43
CA VAL A 84 5.68 17.76 -9.57
C VAL A 84 4.72 18.65 -10.38
N PRO A 85 4.16 18.16 -11.50
CA PRO A 85 3.24 18.95 -12.31
C PRO A 85 1.95 19.30 -11.56
N ALA A 86 1.34 20.43 -11.90
CA ALA A 86 0.09 20.87 -11.29
C ALA A 86 -1.07 19.86 -11.45
N TYR A 87 -1.13 19.18 -12.59
CA TYR A 87 -2.14 18.15 -12.80
C TYR A 87 -1.98 16.95 -11.85
N ALA A 88 -0.73 16.57 -11.49
CA ALA A 88 -0.50 15.49 -10.55
C ALA A 88 -0.98 15.85 -9.13
N ARG A 89 -0.86 17.12 -8.73
CA ARG A 89 -1.41 17.63 -7.46
C ARG A 89 -2.92 17.60 -7.47
N ARG A 90 -3.57 18.05 -8.56
CA ARG A 90 -5.04 17.96 -8.69
C ARG A 90 -5.52 16.50 -8.64
N LEU A 91 -4.79 15.56 -9.25
CA LEU A 91 -5.10 14.13 -9.15
C LEU A 91 -4.99 13.63 -7.71
N ALA A 92 -3.97 14.02 -6.97
CA ALA A 92 -3.85 13.67 -5.56
C ALA A 92 -4.99 14.29 -4.73
N GLU A 93 -5.28 15.56 -4.89
CA GLU A 93 -6.39 16.26 -4.21
C GLU A 93 -7.75 15.60 -4.45
N THR A 94 -7.95 15.02 -5.65
CA THR A 94 -9.22 14.40 -6.04
C THR A 94 -9.33 12.93 -5.61
N PHE A 95 -8.24 12.17 -5.72
CA PHE A 95 -8.26 10.70 -5.58
C PHE A 95 -7.52 10.16 -4.36
N TRP A 96 -6.89 11.01 -3.57
CA TRP A 96 -6.31 10.63 -2.28
C TRP A 96 -7.18 11.13 -1.12
N PRO A 97 -7.35 10.29 -0.09
CA PRO A 97 -6.88 8.90 0.01
C PRO A 97 -7.65 7.96 -0.92
N GLY A 98 -6.93 6.99 -1.53
CA GLY A 98 -7.57 6.03 -2.44
C GLY A 98 -6.63 5.18 -3.28
N GLY A 99 -7.22 4.53 -4.30
CA GLY A 99 -6.55 3.55 -5.16
C GLY A 99 -5.69 4.15 -6.28
N LEU A 100 -5.12 5.36 -6.13
CA LEU A 100 -4.27 6.01 -7.11
C LEU A 100 -2.82 6.07 -6.64
N THR A 101 -1.89 5.58 -7.45
CA THR A 101 -0.44 5.74 -7.28
C THR A 101 0.08 6.69 -8.35
N LEU A 102 0.76 7.77 -7.93
CA LEU A 102 1.39 8.76 -8.81
C LEU A 102 2.90 8.54 -8.82
N VAL A 103 3.46 8.29 -9.99
CA VAL A 103 4.91 8.19 -10.19
C VAL A 103 5.42 9.56 -10.59
N VAL A 104 6.32 10.11 -9.78
CA VAL A 104 6.92 11.43 -9.97
C VAL A 104 8.44 11.32 -9.97
N ARG A 105 9.15 12.34 -10.44
CA ARG A 105 10.61 12.43 -10.25
C ARG A 105 10.91 12.49 -8.77
N ALA A 106 11.84 11.67 -8.30
CA ALA A 106 12.21 11.64 -6.89
C ALA A 106 12.98 12.90 -6.50
N SER A 107 12.68 13.44 -5.32
CA SER A 107 13.52 14.48 -4.68
C SER A 107 14.74 13.84 -4.01
N ASP A 108 15.64 14.69 -3.51
CA ASP A 108 16.83 14.26 -2.76
C ASP A 108 16.48 13.65 -1.39
N ALA A 109 15.23 13.83 -0.91
CA ALA A 109 14.72 13.18 0.31
C ALA A 109 14.43 11.68 0.11
N VAL A 110 14.38 11.19 -1.14
CA VAL A 110 14.19 9.76 -1.43
C VAL A 110 15.55 9.09 -1.60
N PRO A 111 15.96 8.15 -0.72
CA PRO A 111 17.23 7.44 -0.87
C PRO A 111 17.30 6.71 -2.23
N ALA A 112 18.47 6.74 -2.86
CA ALA A 112 18.68 6.17 -4.20
C ALA A 112 18.26 4.70 -4.31
N ALA A 113 18.40 3.92 -3.23
CA ALA A 113 17.98 2.51 -3.18
C ALA A 113 16.47 2.29 -3.38
N PHE A 114 15.64 3.30 -3.09
CA PHE A 114 14.19 3.25 -3.29
C PHE A 114 13.75 3.89 -4.61
N GLN A 115 14.62 4.59 -5.31
CA GLN A 115 14.30 5.18 -6.61
C GLN A 115 14.32 4.12 -7.71
N SER A 116 13.48 4.32 -8.72
CA SER A 116 13.60 3.54 -9.96
C SER A 116 14.92 3.88 -10.69
N PRO A 117 15.36 3.07 -11.65
CA PRO A 117 16.52 3.42 -12.50
C PRO A 117 16.38 4.75 -13.23
N ALA A 118 15.16 5.23 -13.45
CA ALA A 118 14.85 6.53 -14.05
C ALA A 118 14.81 7.70 -13.03
N GLY A 119 15.17 7.47 -11.76
CA GLY A 119 15.13 8.49 -10.70
C GLY A 119 13.70 8.90 -10.32
N THR A 120 12.77 7.95 -10.32
CA THR A 120 11.36 8.20 -9.97
C THR A 120 10.93 7.43 -8.73
N ILE A 121 9.85 7.91 -8.09
CA ILE A 121 9.19 7.26 -6.96
C ILE A 121 7.68 7.24 -7.19
N GLY A 122 7.03 6.13 -6.83
CA GLY A 122 5.58 6.04 -6.79
C GLY A 122 5.07 6.39 -5.40
N LEU A 123 4.15 7.34 -5.29
CA LEU A 123 3.53 7.77 -4.03
C LEU A 123 2.04 7.48 -4.05
N ARG A 124 1.47 7.08 -2.90
CA ARG A 124 0.03 6.84 -2.73
C ARG A 124 -0.38 7.12 -1.29
N MET A 125 -1.47 7.87 -1.10
CA MET A 125 -2.18 7.94 0.17
C MET A 125 -3.31 6.89 0.16
N PRO A 126 -3.24 5.80 0.96
CA PRO A 126 -4.27 4.76 0.94
C PRO A 126 -5.52 5.19 1.72
N ALA A 127 -6.72 4.81 1.28
CA ALA A 127 -7.97 4.97 2.03
C ALA A 127 -8.13 3.82 3.05
N SER A 128 -7.15 3.63 3.91
CA SER A 128 -7.10 2.56 4.90
C SER A 128 -6.57 3.08 6.23
N GLU A 129 -7.43 3.10 7.25
CA GLU A 129 -7.03 3.50 8.61
C GLU A 129 -5.95 2.58 9.19
N ALA A 130 -5.94 1.31 8.81
CA ALA A 130 -4.87 0.38 9.18
C ALA A 130 -3.52 0.85 8.64
N ALA A 131 -3.45 1.13 7.33
CA ALA A 131 -2.23 1.57 6.68
C ALA A 131 -1.80 2.97 7.18
N LEU A 132 -2.73 3.92 7.25
CA LEU A 132 -2.46 5.28 7.76
C LEU A 132 -2.03 5.26 9.23
N GLY A 133 -2.65 4.42 10.06
CA GLY A 133 -2.25 4.23 11.46
C GLY A 133 -0.82 3.72 11.60
N LEU A 134 -0.40 2.76 10.76
CA LEU A 134 0.99 2.28 10.72
C LEU A 134 1.97 3.37 10.26
N ILE A 135 1.62 4.15 9.22
CA ILE A 135 2.46 5.25 8.72
C ILE A 135 2.67 6.30 9.81
N ARG A 136 1.58 6.73 10.48
CA ARG A 136 1.64 7.69 11.60
C ARG A 136 2.47 7.16 12.76
N ALA A 137 2.23 5.91 13.17
CA ALA A 137 2.96 5.29 14.27
C ALA A 137 4.45 5.06 13.94
N ALA A 138 4.79 4.79 12.69
CA ALA A 138 6.17 4.67 12.22
C ALA A 138 6.86 6.03 12.06
N GLY A 139 6.11 7.13 11.95
CA GLY A 139 6.63 8.49 11.73
C GLY A 139 7.31 8.69 10.37
N CYS A 140 7.05 7.80 9.41
CA CYS A 140 7.65 7.86 8.07
C CYS A 140 6.82 7.05 7.07
N PRO A 141 6.99 7.27 5.75
CA PRO A 141 6.36 6.43 4.74
C PRO A 141 6.74 4.95 4.86
N LEU A 142 5.90 4.10 4.29
CA LEU A 142 6.17 2.67 4.14
C LEU A 142 6.41 2.35 2.67
N ALA A 143 7.55 1.73 2.35
CA ALA A 143 7.78 1.14 1.03
C ALA A 143 6.99 -0.15 0.93
N VAL A 144 6.09 -0.27 -0.06
CA VAL A 144 5.05 -1.31 -0.08
C VAL A 144 4.92 -1.97 -1.45
N THR A 145 4.62 -3.25 -1.43
CA THR A 145 4.15 -4.05 -2.57
C THR A 145 2.93 -4.87 -2.15
N SER A 146 2.15 -5.45 -3.09
CA SER A 146 1.06 -6.38 -2.74
C SER A 146 1.57 -7.61 -2.00
N ALA A 147 0.78 -8.14 -1.04
CA ALA A 147 1.17 -9.27 -0.18
C ALA A 147 0.88 -10.62 -0.84
N ASN A 148 1.37 -10.83 -2.07
CA ASN A 148 1.31 -12.09 -2.83
C ASN A 148 2.70 -12.46 -3.34
N LEU A 149 2.94 -13.71 -3.67
CA LEU A 149 4.14 -14.14 -4.38
C LEU A 149 4.17 -13.52 -5.80
N SER A 150 5.35 -13.33 -6.36
CA SER A 150 5.48 -12.73 -7.70
C SER A 150 4.76 -13.57 -8.75
N GLY A 151 3.84 -12.94 -9.50
CA GLY A 151 3.02 -13.61 -10.50
C GLY A 151 1.75 -14.29 -9.99
N ALA A 152 1.54 -14.40 -8.67
CA ALA A 152 0.28 -14.86 -8.11
C ALA A 152 -0.77 -13.74 -8.11
N ALA A 153 -2.06 -14.11 -7.96
CA ALA A 153 -3.15 -13.15 -7.85
C ALA A 153 -2.98 -12.22 -6.65
N ASP A 154 -3.46 -10.99 -6.79
CA ASP A 154 -3.52 -10.04 -5.68
C ASP A 154 -4.47 -10.56 -4.58
N THR A 155 -4.14 -10.29 -3.32
CA THR A 155 -4.84 -10.82 -2.15
C THR A 155 -5.63 -9.71 -1.46
N ALA A 156 -6.98 -9.84 -1.45
CA ALA A 156 -7.89 -8.90 -0.79
C ALA A 156 -8.42 -9.42 0.55
N ARG A 157 -8.27 -10.70 0.86
CA ARG A 157 -8.79 -11.36 2.07
C ARG A 157 -7.65 -11.99 2.85
N ALA A 158 -7.72 -11.92 4.18
CA ALA A 158 -6.67 -12.46 5.04
C ALA A 158 -6.48 -13.97 4.91
N GLU A 159 -7.57 -14.71 4.67
CA GLU A 159 -7.55 -16.16 4.47
C GLU A 159 -6.84 -16.61 3.19
N ASP A 160 -6.74 -15.71 2.19
CA ASP A 160 -6.08 -15.99 0.90
C ASP A 160 -4.59 -15.64 0.92
N LEU A 161 -4.08 -15.09 2.03
CA LEU A 161 -2.65 -14.79 2.18
C LEU A 161 -1.82 -16.07 2.16
N ASP A 162 -0.74 -16.05 1.37
CA ASP A 162 0.23 -17.15 1.35
C ASP A 162 0.87 -17.33 2.73
N ARG A 163 0.66 -18.51 3.34
CA ARG A 163 1.14 -18.81 4.70
C ARG A 163 2.65 -18.80 4.82
N ALA A 164 3.36 -19.23 3.77
CA ALA A 164 4.82 -19.22 3.77
C ALA A 164 5.35 -17.79 3.70
N LEU A 165 4.69 -16.91 2.94
CA LEU A 165 5.00 -15.48 2.92
C LEU A 165 4.77 -14.85 4.29
N VAL A 166 3.60 -15.09 4.93
CA VAL A 166 3.29 -14.57 6.28
C VAL A 166 4.34 -15.05 7.30
N ALA A 167 4.73 -16.33 7.26
CA ALA A 167 5.71 -16.90 8.20
C ALA A 167 7.11 -16.27 8.09
N ARG A 168 7.46 -15.70 6.93
CA ARG A 168 8.76 -15.04 6.66
C ARG A 168 8.76 -13.55 7.00
N THR A 169 7.63 -12.98 7.42
CA THR A 169 7.49 -11.59 7.87
C THR A 169 7.42 -11.50 9.38
N ALA A 170 7.39 -10.29 9.94
CA ALA A 170 7.12 -10.10 11.37
C ALA A 170 5.71 -10.58 11.74
N GLY A 171 4.75 -10.51 10.81
CA GLY A 171 3.39 -10.97 10.98
C GLY A 171 2.38 -10.14 10.21
N LEU A 172 1.11 -10.46 10.44
CA LEU A 172 -0.05 -9.77 9.89
C LEU A 172 -0.59 -8.78 10.94
N TYR A 173 -0.64 -7.51 10.59
CA TYR A 173 -1.34 -6.50 11.38
C TYR A 173 -2.79 -6.39 10.93
N LEU A 174 -3.73 -6.53 11.87
CA LEU A 174 -5.16 -6.28 11.66
C LEU A 174 -5.67 -5.36 12.78
N PRO A 175 -6.22 -4.18 12.45
CA PRO A 175 -6.82 -3.32 13.47
C PRO A 175 -8.04 -4.00 14.11
N GLY A 176 -8.13 -3.99 15.42
CA GLY A 176 -9.22 -4.63 16.18
C GLY A 176 -9.08 -6.14 16.39
N GLY A 177 -7.96 -6.76 15.99
CA GLY A 177 -7.70 -8.20 16.21
C GLY A 177 -8.52 -9.12 15.30
N VAL A 178 -8.66 -10.39 15.70
CA VAL A 178 -9.25 -11.49 14.91
C VAL A 178 -10.73 -11.26 14.50
N ALA A 179 -11.44 -10.37 15.18
CA ALA A 179 -12.86 -10.08 14.89
C ALA A 179 -13.08 -9.36 13.54
N ALA A 180 -12.04 -8.83 12.92
CA ALA A 180 -12.12 -8.15 11.62
C ALA A 180 -11.91 -9.09 10.43
N ALA A 181 -11.77 -10.40 10.63
CA ALA A 181 -11.55 -11.38 9.55
C ALA A 181 -12.79 -11.62 8.66
N GLY A 182 -13.94 -11.05 9.01
CA GLY A 182 -15.18 -11.11 8.24
C GLY A 182 -15.49 -9.78 7.58
N ILE A 183 -14.70 -9.32 6.62
CA ILE A 183 -15.15 -8.23 5.73
C ILE A 183 -16.11 -8.86 4.73
N ALA A 184 -17.39 -8.66 5.00
CA ALA A 184 -18.49 -9.24 4.23
C ALA A 184 -18.35 -8.92 2.74
N SER A 185 -18.51 -9.99 1.94
CA SER A 185 -18.94 -9.91 0.54
C SER A 185 -20.30 -9.21 0.47
N GLY A 186 -20.30 -7.91 0.20
CA GLY A 186 -21.48 -7.10 -0.02
C GLY A 186 -21.42 -6.48 -1.41
N CYS A 187 -22.44 -6.79 -2.21
CA CYS A 187 -22.70 -6.41 -3.59
C CYS A 187 -22.31 -4.99 -3.97
N ALA A 188 -21.88 -4.90 -5.23
CA ALA A 188 -21.69 -3.66 -5.97
C ALA A 188 -22.93 -2.78 -5.98
N GLU A 189 -22.85 -1.62 -5.33
CA GLU A 189 -23.66 -0.46 -5.66
C GLU A 189 -22.74 0.74 -5.89
N ALA A 190 -23.15 1.56 -6.86
CA ALA A 190 -22.37 2.65 -7.44
C ALA A 190 -21.64 3.53 -6.39
N THR A 191 -20.35 3.70 -6.58
CA THR A 191 -19.47 4.53 -5.75
C THR A 191 -19.89 6.00 -5.83
N PRO A 192 -20.28 6.66 -4.71
CA PRO A 192 -20.37 8.11 -4.67
C PRO A 192 -18.98 8.74 -4.80
N SER A 193 -18.88 9.89 -5.43
CA SER A 193 -17.66 10.64 -5.65
C SER A 193 -16.88 10.86 -4.34
N VAL A 194 -15.55 10.78 -4.39
CA VAL A 194 -14.63 10.83 -3.24
C VAL A 194 -14.77 12.11 -2.42
N SER A 195 -15.17 13.24 -3.05
CA SER A 195 -15.38 14.53 -2.39
C SER A 195 -16.52 14.57 -1.36
N ALA A 196 -17.46 13.61 -1.38
CA ALA A 196 -18.55 13.54 -0.40
C ALA A 196 -18.19 12.81 0.92
N ARG A 197 -16.98 12.26 1.04
CA ARG A 197 -16.62 11.31 2.12
C ARG A 197 -15.85 11.92 3.28
N PHE A 198 -15.49 13.20 3.25
CA PHE A 198 -14.67 13.87 4.26
C PHE A 198 -15.35 15.06 4.94
N ALA A 199 -16.65 14.95 5.27
CA ALA A 199 -17.25 15.86 6.24
C ALA A 199 -16.71 15.51 7.65
N ALA A 200 -16.14 16.50 8.34
CA ALA A 200 -15.53 16.32 9.65
C ALA A 200 -16.53 15.69 10.65
N GLY A 201 -16.20 14.49 11.15
CA GLY A 201 -16.91 13.85 12.26
C GLY A 201 -17.40 12.42 12.05
N ASP A 202 -17.45 11.90 10.84
CA ASP A 202 -17.88 10.52 10.63
C ASP A 202 -16.73 9.55 10.87
N ARG A 203 -17.00 8.54 11.70
CA ARG A 203 -16.12 7.36 11.85
C ARG A 203 -16.02 6.70 10.48
N LEU A 204 -14.87 6.85 9.82
CA LEU A 204 -14.57 6.21 8.54
C LEU A 204 -14.66 4.69 8.70
N VAL A 205 -15.76 4.12 8.27
CA VAL A 205 -15.78 2.69 7.94
C VAL A 205 -14.97 2.59 6.65
N PRO A 206 -13.79 1.95 6.66
CA PRO A 206 -13.00 1.83 5.44
C PRO A 206 -13.85 1.13 4.38
N PRO A 207 -13.83 1.60 3.12
CA PRO A 207 -14.47 0.86 2.05
C PRO A 207 -13.87 -0.54 2.01
N PRO A 208 -14.67 -1.58 1.70
CA PRO A 208 -14.16 -2.92 1.52
C PRO A 208 -13.03 -2.86 0.46
N ALA A 209 -11.96 -3.65 0.68
CA ALA A 209 -10.85 -3.72 -0.27
C ALA A 209 -11.42 -4.04 -1.67
N SER A 210 -11.05 -3.26 -2.67
CA SER A 210 -11.58 -3.43 -4.04
C SER A 210 -11.16 -4.77 -4.68
N GLY A 211 -10.17 -5.44 -4.11
CA GLY A 211 -9.57 -6.66 -4.68
C GLY A 211 -8.70 -6.39 -5.90
N THR A 212 -8.64 -5.15 -6.35
CA THR A 212 -7.85 -4.72 -7.50
C THR A 212 -6.75 -3.78 -7.04
N ALA A 213 -5.50 -4.03 -7.43
CA ALA A 213 -4.39 -3.16 -7.11
C ALA A 213 -4.61 -1.72 -7.59
N SER A 214 -3.89 -0.74 -7.02
CA SER A 214 -4.01 0.68 -7.40
C SER A 214 -3.75 0.92 -8.87
N THR A 215 -4.42 1.89 -9.47
CA THR A 215 -4.05 2.47 -10.75
C THR A 215 -2.75 3.24 -10.61
N VAL A 216 -1.82 3.06 -11.55
CA VAL A 216 -0.49 3.70 -11.51
C VAL A 216 -0.35 4.63 -12.69
N LEU A 217 -0.12 5.91 -12.43
CA LEU A 217 0.11 6.95 -13.43
C LEU A 217 1.55 7.46 -13.36
N ASP A 218 2.21 7.52 -14.51
CA ASP A 218 3.46 8.25 -14.68
C ASP A 218 3.13 9.74 -14.87
N CYS A 219 3.57 10.55 -13.94
CA CYS A 219 3.39 12.00 -13.91
C CYS A 219 4.74 12.74 -14.06
N THR A 220 5.72 12.15 -14.71
CA THR A 220 7.03 12.78 -14.96
C THR A 220 7.06 13.66 -16.20
N GLY A 221 6.04 13.56 -17.08
CA GLY A 221 5.88 14.30 -18.32
C GLY A 221 4.87 15.45 -18.22
N GLU A 222 4.56 16.05 -19.38
CA GLU A 222 3.57 17.14 -19.50
C GLU A 222 2.13 16.66 -19.27
N ALA A 223 1.86 15.38 -19.54
CA ALA A 223 0.56 14.73 -19.32
C ALA A 223 0.76 13.36 -18.64
N PRO A 224 -0.24 12.88 -17.87
CA PRO A 224 -0.14 11.59 -17.22
C PRO A 224 -0.22 10.44 -18.22
N ARG A 225 0.56 9.39 -17.96
CA ARG A 225 0.55 8.14 -18.72
C ARG A 225 0.21 6.97 -17.80
N VAL A 226 -0.74 6.13 -18.20
CA VAL A 226 -1.09 4.92 -17.44
C VAL A 226 0.04 3.90 -17.54
N LEU A 227 0.66 3.55 -16.40
CA LEU A 227 1.62 2.46 -16.30
C LEU A 227 0.94 1.14 -15.93
N ARG A 228 -0.13 1.20 -15.15
CA ARG A 228 -0.95 0.05 -14.77
C ARG A 228 -2.40 0.49 -14.56
N ALA A 229 -3.32 -0.15 -15.25
CA ALA A 229 -4.74 -0.07 -14.94
C ALA A 229 -5.02 -0.80 -13.60
N GLY A 230 -5.90 -0.29 -12.79
CA GLY A 230 -6.20 -0.82 -11.46
C GLY A 230 -7.56 -0.33 -10.95
N ALA A 231 -7.64 -0.03 -9.66
CA ALA A 231 -8.88 0.31 -8.95
C ALA A 231 -9.64 1.53 -9.51
N LEU A 232 -8.95 2.46 -10.18
CA LEU A 232 -9.56 3.59 -10.87
C LEU A 232 -9.52 3.35 -12.38
N THR A 233 -10.63 3.59 -13.05
CA THR A 233 -10.75 3.51 -14.52
C THR A 233 -10.23 4.79 -15.18
N LEU A 234 -9.98 4.74 -16.50
CA LEU A 234 -9.62 5.94 -17.27
C LEU A 234 -10.75 6.97 -17.29
N ASP A 235 -12.02 6.52 -17.21
CA ASP A 235 -13.17 7.41 -17.18
C ASP A 235 -13.26 8.18 -15.87
N ASP A 236 -12.92 7.55 -14.74
CA ASP A 236 -12.82 8.24 -13.45
C ASP A 236 -11.78 9.37 -13.48
N LEU A 237 -10.71 9.19 -14.23
CA LEU A 237 -9.58 10.12 -14.31
C LEU A 237 -9.83 11.30 -15.27
N LYS A 238 -10.66 11.13 -16.31
CA LYS A 238 -10.86 12.13 -17.38
C LYS A 238 -11.31 13.49 -16.87
N GLY A 239 -12.15 13.53 -15.83
CA GLY A 239 -12.66 14.79 -15.27
C GLY A 239 -11.58 15.69 -14.63
N CYS A 240 -10.40 15.15 -14.32
CA CYS A 240 -9.30 15.89 -13.69
C CYS A 240 -8.12 16.17 -14.65
N LEU A 241 -8.21 15.70 -15.90
CA LEU A 241 -7.15 15.80 -16.89
C LEU A 241 -7.40 16.90 -17.94
N SER A 242 -8.59 17.54 -17.87
CA SER A 242 -9.00 18.68 -18.72
C SER A 242 -8.55 20.02 -18.16
#